data_7a571bbfe5f02077771b30697c8cd1dd
#
_entry.id   7a571bbfe5f02077771b30697c8cd1dd
#
_cell.length_a   1.000
_cell.length_b   1.000
_cell.length_c   1.000
_cell.angle_alpha   90.00
_cell.angle_beta   90.00
_cell.angle_gamma   90.00
#
_symmetry.space_group_name_H-M   'P 1'
#
loop_
_entity.id
_entity.type
_entity.pdbx_description
1 polymer ?
#
loop_
_entity_poly.entity_id
_entity_poly.type
_entity_poly.pdbx_seq_one_letter_code
_entity_poly.pdbx_strand_id
1 'polypeptide(L)'
;SADSPFACYDIKSVTVQNGDAVPRYIEVKAVPPDSFQFYWTRSELEVAQLLKLKYFLYLLPVIADGSFDLGRILIVNDPYSSVYQNSDAWKIEENVIVCRRVK
;
A
#
# COMPACT_ATOMS: atom_id res chain seq x y z
N SER A 1 -5.06 -1.45 11.44
CA SER A 1 -6.32 -1.97 10.93
C SER A 1 -7.38 -1.95 12.01
N ALA A 2 -8.63 -1.68 11.64
CA ALA A 2 -9.71 -1.47 12.58
C ALA A 2 -10.28 -2.77 13.16
N ASP A 3 -10.18 -3.88 12.44
CA ASP A 3 -10.89 -5.10 12.78
C ASP A 3 -10.12 -6.02 13.70
N SER A 4 -8.81 -5.90 13.76
CA SER A 4 -7.96 -6.76 14.56
C SER A 4 -6.61 -6.07 14.78
N PRO A 5 -6.04 -6.18 15.99
CA PRO A 5 -4.71 -5.65 16.22
C PRO A 5 -3.63 -6.34 15.39
N PHE A 6 -3.93 -7.50 14.83
CA PHE A 6 -2.99 -8.24 14.00
C PHE A 6 -3.27 -8.12 12.51
N ALA A 7 -4.38 -7.49 12.12
CA ALA A 7 -4.70 -7.30 10.72
C ALA A 7 -3.86 -6.13 10.17
N CYS A 8 -3.20 -6.35 9.05
CA CYS A 8 -2.33 -5.38 8.42
C CYS A 8 -2.95 -4.86 7.13
N TYR A 9 -4.21 -4.50 7.22
CA TYR A 9 -4.96 -3.88 6.13
C TYR A 9 -6.11 -3.06 6.73
N ASP A 10 -6.55 -2.03 6.02
CA ASP A 10 -7.63 -1.15 6.47
C ASP A 10 -8.99 -1.59 5.97
N ILE A 11 -9.04 -2.15 4.77
CA ILE A 11 -10.29 -2.49 4.10
C ILE A 11 -10.16 -3.89 3.51
N LYS A 12 -11.19 -4.71 3.75
CA LYS A 12 -11.33 -5.98 3.06
C LYS A 12 -12.47 -5.84 2.07
N SER A 13 -12.20 -6.12 0.81
CA SER A 13 -13.16 -6.05 -0.28
C SER A 13 -13.14 -7.36 -1.05
N VAL A 14 -13.95 -7.45 -2.08
CA VAL A 14 -13.94 -8.60 -2.98
C VAL A 14 -13.94 -8.10 -4.41
N THR A 15 -13.35 -8.90 -5.29
CA THR A 15 -13.49 -8.74 -6.73
C THR A 15 -13.98 -10.06 -7.30
N VAL A 16 -14.64 -10.03 -8.45
CA VAL A 16 -15.12 -11.24 -9.09
C VAL A 16 -14.20 -11.59 -10.25
N GLN A 17 -13.66 -12.81 -10.20
CA GLN A 17 -12.79 -13.33 -11.25
C GLN A 17 -13.29 -14.70 -11.65
N ASN A 18 -13.58 -14.88 -12.92
CA ASN A 18 -14.07 -16.17 -13.44
C ASN A 18 -15.30 -16.69 -12.70
N GLY A 19 -16.18 -15.77 -12.26
CA GLY A 19 -17.37 -16.11 -11.50
C GLY A 19 -17.15 -16.33 -10.01
N ASP A 20 -15.93 -16.26 -9.51
CA ASP A 20 -15.61 -16.47 -8.11
C ASP A 20 -15.32 -15.14 -7.40
N ALA A 21 -15.77 -15.01 -6.15
CA ALA A 21 -15.44 -13.89 -5.30
C ALA A 21 -14.03 -14.08 -4.74
N VAL A 22 -13.13 -13.16 -5.05
CA VAL A 22 -11.74 -13.17 -4.58
C VAL A 22 -11.53 -12.03 -3.63
N PRO A 23 -11.01 -12.26 -2.41
CA PRO A 23 -10.81 -11.18 -1.45
C PRO A 23 -9.70 -10.23 -1.90
N ARG A 24 -9.89 -8.95 -1.57
CA ARG A 24 -8.91 -7.89 -1.75
C ARG A 24 -8.64 -7.27 -0.39
N TYR A 25 -7.39 -7.14 -0.04
CA TYR A 25 -6.96 -6.54 1.22
C TYR A 25 -6.26 -5.22 0.90
N ILE A 26 -6.82 -4.12 1.38
CA ILE A 26 -6.39 -2.78 1.00
C ILE A 26 -5.83 -2.07 2.23
N GLU A 27 -4.60 -1.63 2.13
CA GLU A 27 -3.97 -0.77 3.13
C GLU A 27 -3.92 0.66 2.55
N VAL A 28 -4.45 1.62 3.29
CA VAL A 28 -4.48 3.01 2.86
C VAL A 28 -3.38 3.77 3.60
N LYS A 29 -2.54 4.48 2.84
CA LYS A 29 -1.44 5.28 3.39
C LYS A 29 -1.55 6.70 2.89
N ALA A 30 -1.56 7.67 3.81
CA ALA A 30 -1.40 9.07 3.45
C ALA A 30 0.06 9.33 3.10
N VAL A 31 0.30 10.08 2.03
CA VAL A 31 1.65 10.41 1.58
C VAL A 31 1.77 11.92 1.39
N PRO A 32 3.00 12.47 1.47
CA PRO A 32 3.23 13.88 1.16
C PRO A 32 2.81 14.21 -0.27
N PRO A 33 2.36 15.45 -0.54
CA PRO A 33 1.88 15.81 -1.88
C PRO A 33 2.98 15.80 -2.96
N ASP A 34 4.23 15.92 -2.55
CA ASP A 34 5.37 16.03 -3.48
C ASP A 34 6.12 14.72 -3.66
N SER A 35 5.75 13.69 -2.90
CA SER A 35 6.44 12.40 -3.00
C SER A 35 5.51 11.29 -2.53
N PHE A 36 5.76 10.07 -3.01
CA PHE A 36 5.02 8.91 -2.56
C PHE A 36 5.83 8.13 -1.53
N GLN A 37 6.29 8.85 -0.50
CA GLN A 37 7.03 8.26 0.61
C GLN A 37 6.04 7.76 1.67
N PHE A 38 6.21 6.53 2.12
CA PHE A 38 5.38 5.99 3.20
C PHE A 38 6.18 5.05 4.08
N TYR A 39 5.67 4.86 5.29
CA TYR A 39 6.25 3.96 6.27
C TYR A 39 5.53 2.62 6.21
N TRP A 40 6.29 1.56 6.22
CA TRP A 40 5.75 0.22 6.15
C TRP A 40 6.22 -0.55 7.37
N THR A 41 5.28 -1.06 8.17
CA THR A 41 5.66 -1.88 9.30
C THR A 41 6.13 -3.25 8.79
N ARG A 42 6.93 -3.91 9.62
CA ARG A 42 7.39 -5.25 9.26
C ARG A 42 6.22 -6.22 9.10
N SER A 43 5.22 -6.11 9.98
CA SER A 43 4.03 -6.96 9.90
C SER A 43 3.26 -6.73 8.60
N GLU A 44 3.11 -5.47 8.20
CA GLU A 44 2.45 -5.13 6.94
C GLU A 44 3.22 -5.69 5.74
N LEU A 45 4.56 -5.61 5.80
CA LEU A 45 5.39 -6.16 4.74
C LEU A 45 5.25 -7.67 4.63
N GLU A 46 5.21 -8.36 5.76
CA GLU A 46 5.03 -9.82 5.79
C GLU A 46 3.68 -10.23 5.22
N VAL A 47 2.63 -9.50 5.56
CA VAL A 47 1.30 -9.76 5.02
C VAL A 47 1.27 -9.50 3.51
N ALA A 48 1.92 -8.44 3.05
CA ALA A 48 2.03 -8.16 1.62
C ALA A 48 2.73 -9.30 0.88
N GLN A 49 3.76 -9.86 1.50
CA GLN A 49 4.49 -10.99 0.93
C GLN A 49 3.62 -12.24 0.82
N LEU A 50 2.76 -12.47 1.81
CA LEU A 50 1.87 -13.63 1.83
C LEU A 50 0.71 -13.48 0.85
N LEU A 51 0.09 -12.31 0.82
CA LEU A 51 -1.14 -12.11 0.06
C LEU A 51 -0.91 -11.81 -1.41
N LYS A 52 0.26 -11.28 -1.76
CA LYS A 52 0.66 -11.04 -3.14
C LYS A 52 -0.38 -10.23 -3.91
N LEU A 53 -0.94 -10.82 -4.97
CA LEU A 53 -1.90 -10.12 -5.84
C LEU A 53 -3.20 -9.75 -5.15
N LYS A 54 -3.47 -10.31 -3.98
CA LYS A 54 -4.66 -9.98 -3.20
C LYS A 54 -4.47 -8.74 -2.34
N TYR A 55 -3.26 -8.20 -2.25
CA TYR A 55 -2.93 -7.07 -1.39
C TYR A 55 -2.69 -5.82 -2.23
N PHE A 56 -3.25 -4.71 -1.75
CA PHE A 56 -3.20 -3.42 -2.43
C PHE A 56 -2.77 -2.34 -1.46
N LEU A 57 -1.93 -1.43 -1.92
CA LEU A 57 -1.69 -0.16 -1.24
C LEU A 57 -2.39 0.94 -2.02
N TYR A 58 -3.14 1.77 -1.31
CA TYR A 58 -3.72 2.99 -1.85
C TYR A 58 -2.94 4.14 -1.24
N LEU A 59 -2.14 4.82 -2.02
CA LEU A 59 -1.32 5.94 -1.58
C LEU A 59 -2.02 7.24 -1.92
N LEU A 60 -2.41 7.96 -0.86
CA LEU A 60 -3.27 9.15 -0.97
C LEU A 60 -2.46 10.41 -0.67
N PRO A 61 -2.13 11.23 -1.68
CA PRO A 61 -1.44 12.50 -1.41
C PRO A 61 -2.31 13.43 -0.58
N VAL A 62 -1.71 14.03 0.44
CA VAL A 62 -2.36 15.01 1.30
C VAL A 62 -1.98 16.39 0.81
N ILE A 63 -2.97 17.24 0.53
CA ILE A 63 -2.72 18.60 0.10
C ILE A 63 -2.75 19.58 1.29
N ALA A 64 -2.43 20.86 1.02
CA ALA A 64 -2.12 21.84 2.06
C ALA A 64 -3.25 22.08 3.06
N ASP A 65 -4.51 21.89 2.67
CA ASP A 65 -5.67 22.07 3.57
C ASP A 65 -5.99 20.82 4.39
N GLY A 66 -5.18 19.75 4.25
CA GLY A 66 -5.40 18.50 4.96
C GLY A 66 -6.31 17.50 4.24
N SER A 67 -6.89 17.87 3.13
CA SER A 67 -7.70 16.95 2.33
C SER A 67 -6.80 16.08 1.44
N PHE A 68 -7.39 15.03 0.87
CA PHE A 68 -6.68 14.14 -0.03
C PHE A 68 -6.89 14.56 -1.48
N ASP A 69 -5.83 14.42 -2.27
CA ASP A 69 -5.90 14.65 -3.71
C ASP A 69 -6.30 13.33 -4.39
N LEU A 70 -7.58 13.11 -4.55
CA LEU A 70 -8.10 11.86 -5.11
C LEU A 70 -7.75 11.67 -6.58
N GLY A 71 -7.45 12.75 -7.29
CA GLY A 71 -7.02 12.65 -8.69
C GLY A 71 -5.60 12.12 -8.85
N ARG A 72 -4.84 12.06 -7.74
CA ARG A 72 -3.45 11.60 -7.77
C ARG A 72 -3.21 10.36 -6.93
N ILE A 73 -4.27 9.63 -6.58
CA ILE A 73 -4.14 8.35 -5.89
C ILE A 73 -3.24 7.42 -6.71
N LEU A 74 -2.30 6.77 -6.02
CA LEU A 74 -1.52 5.70 -6.61
C LEU A 74 -2.00 4.38 -6.01
N ILE A 75 -2.55 3.52 -6.85
CA ILE A 75 -2.99 2.18 -6.44
C ILE A 75 -1.90 1.19 -6.83
N VAL A 76 -1.38 0.51 -5.82
CA VAL A 76 -0.28 -0.44 -5.99
C VAL A 76 -0.80 -1.84 -5.68
N ASN A 77 -0.79 -2.71 -6.68
CA ASN A 77 -1.14 -4.12 -6.49
C ASN A 77 0.12 -4.93 -6.27
N ASP A 78 0.04 -5.92 -5.38
CA ASP A 78 1.17 -6.76 -5.01
C ASP A 78 2.39 -5.91 -4.64
N PRO A 79 2.27 -5.09 -3.59
CA PRO A 79 3.33 -4.15 -3.26
C PRO A 79 4.63 -4.82 -2.84
N TYR A 80 4.58 -6.08 -2.41
CA TYR A 80 5.82 -6.79 -2.12
C TYR A 80 6.70 -6.85 -3.37
N SER A 81 6.14 -7.26 -4.50
CA SER A 81 6.89 -7.35 -5.75
C SER A 81 7.08 -5.99 -6.41
N SER A 82 6.04 -5.16 -6.43
CA SER A 82 6.05 -3.91 -7.20
C SER A 82 6.71 -2.74 -6.46
N VAL A 83 6.88 -2.84 -5.14
CA VAL A 83 7.55 -1.82 -4.34
C VAL A 83 8.81 -2.39 -3.69
N TYR A 84 8.65 -3.36 -2.78
CA TYR A 84 9.77 -3.81 -1.96
C TYR A 84 10.88 -4.45 -2.78
N GLN A 85 10.53 -5.22 -3.78
CA GLN A 85 11.50 -5.88 -4.66
C GLN A 85 11.82 -5.07 -5.92
N ASN A 86 11.24 -3.88 -6.08
CA ASN A 86 11.42 -3.07 -7.28
C ASN A 86 12.33 -1.88 -6.99
N SER A 87 13.64 -2.13 -6.99
CA SER A 87 14.64 -1.10 -6.70
C SER A 87 14.79 -0.06 -7.81
N ASP A 88 14.24 -0.31 -8.99
CA ASP A 88 14.25 0.67 -10.07
C ASP A 88 13.28 1.82 -9.82
N ALA A 89 12.18 1.57 -9.11
CA ALA A 89 11.15 2.56 -8.87
C ALA A 89 11.09 3.05 -7.42
N TRP A 90 11.58 2.26 -6.48
CA TRP A 90 11.45 2.54 -5.05
C TRP A 90 12.75 2.37 -4.31
N LYS A 91 13.03 3.29 -3.40
CA LYS A 91 14.18 3.21 -2.52
C LYS A 91 13.69 2.78 -1.13
N ILE A 92 14.32 1.75 -0.58
CA ILE A 92 13.96 1.19 0.72
C ILE A 92 15.03 1.57 1.73
N GLU A 93 14.61 2.11 2.88
CA GLU A 93 15.47 2.39 4.02
C GLU A 93 15.15 1.41 5.13
N GLU A 94 16.15 0.70 5.62
CA GLU A 94 15.93 -0.53 6.36
C GLU A 94 15.70 -0.40 7.86
N ASN A 95 16.20 0.63 8.51
CA ASN A 95 16.04 0.77 9.96
C ASN A 95 14.59 1.04 10.36
N VAL A 96 13.92 1.81 9.52
CA VAL A 96 12.47 1.99 9.51
C VAL A 96 12.10 1.74 8.07
N ILE A 97 11.15 0.86 7.80
CA ILE A 97 10.82 0.57 6.41
C ILE A 97 10.12 1.78 5.83
N VAL A 98 10.88 2.61 5.13
CA VAL A 98 10.37 3.78 4.41
C VAL A 98 10.50 3.48 2.93
N CYS A 99 9.39 3.51 2.24
CA CYS A 99 9.37 3.29 0.79
C CYS A 99 9.19 4.64 0.11
N ARG A 100 10.14 5.00 -0.73
CA ARG A 100 10.13 6.26 -1.46
C ARG A 100 10.18 5.99 -2.94
N ARG A 101 9.21 6.52 -3.65
CA ARG A 101 9.16 6.41 -5.09
C ARG A 101 10.25 7.26 -5.71
N VAL A 102 11.03 6.67 -6.62
CA VAL A 102 12.15 7.36 -7.27
C VAL A 102 11.67 8.28 -8.38
N LYS A 103 10.55 7.93 -9.00
CA LYS A 103 10.00 8.73 -10.10
C LYS A 103 8.50 8.87 -10.05
#